data_c320124ff3b2cb90a17fed663717b1fd
#
_entry.id   c320124ff3b2cb90a17fed663717b1fd
#
_cell.length_a   1.000
_cell.length_b   1.000
_cell.length_c   1.000
_cell.angle_alpha   90.00
_cell.angle_beta   90.00
_cell.angle_gamma   90.00
#
_symmetry.space_group_name_H-M   'P 1'
#
loop_
_entity.id
_entity.type
_entity.pdbx_description
1 polymer ?
#
loop_
_entity_poly.entity_id
_entity_poly.type
_entity_poly.pdbx_seq_one_letter_code
_entity_poly.pdbx_strand_id
1 'polypeptide(L)'
;MKGKLAIPSPRSILLSQICFSAYDAPVNKSDRIESFVESLGLDQKSDFDPCYLGYFECFNAHNYYEAHDVLEHLWLKDGREAPDYAFYKGLIQLAGGFVHLKLHFAHPQHPKHGKRLAPARRLFLLALENIAPYGEHHHGLDLVAPLTLARSFAELLEKSRNTFNPWHPERAPRLPMPAGKNDDF
;
A
#
# COMPACT_ATOMS: atom_id res chain seq x y z
N MET A 1 -0.97 9.82 -38.03
CA MET A 1 -0.53 10.29 -36.70
C MET A 1 -0.05 9.06 -35.94
N LYS A 2 1.26 8.94 -35.70
CA LYS A 2 1.85 7.79 -35.00
C LYS A 2 1.84 8.09 -33.50
N GLY A 3 1.01 7.37 -32.71
CA GLY A 3 0.98 7.45 -31.26
C GLY A 3 2.32 6.98 -30.70
N LYS A 4 3.02 7.85 -29.96
CA LYS A 4 4.19 7.47 -29.16
C LYS A 4 3.71 6.54 -28.03
N LEU A 5 4.07 5.26 -28.08
CA LEU A 5 4.02 4.40 -26.90
C LEU A 5 4.97 5.01 -25.86
N ALA A 6 4.43 5.34 -24.68
CA ALA A 6 5.24 5.75 -23.54
C ALA A 6 6.10 4.58 -23.08
N ILE A 7 7.40 4.72 -23.16
CA ILE A 7 8.35 3.75 -22.62
C ILE A 7 8.23 3.84 -21.08
N PRO A 8 7.91 2.75 -20.35
CA PRO A 8 7.85 2.78 -18.90
C PRO A 8 9.23 3.14 -18.33
N SER A 9 9.23 3.92 -17.22
CA SER A 9 10.47 4.32 -16.58
C SER A 9 11.25 3.09 -16.08
N PRO A 10 12.60 3.15 -15.98
CA PRO A 10 13.41 2.03 -15.46
C PRO A 10 12.95 1.50 -14.10
N ARG A 11 12.40 2.37 -13.23
CA ARG A 11 11.81 2.00 -11.93
C ARG A 11 10.57 1.12 -12.05
N SER A 12 9.71 1.36 -13.06
CA SER A 12 8.50 0.54 -13.30
C SER A 12 8.82 -0.89 -13.73
N ILE A 13 9.96 -1.08 -14.42
CA ILE A 13 10.39 -2.41 -14.89
C ILE A 13 10.95 -3.24 -13.73
N LEU A 14 11.68 -2.59 -12.80
CA LEU A 14 12.25 -3.29 -11.63
C LEU A 14 11.16 -3.85 -10.70
N LEU A 15 10.10 -3.06 -10.45
CA LEU A 15 9.00 -3.44 -9.56
C LEU A 15 8.13 -4.59 -10.14
N SER A 16 8.06 -4.72 -11.46
CA SER A 16 7.28 -5.80 -12.10
C SER A 16 8.01 -7.15 -12.13
N GLN A 17 9.33 -7.17 -11.95
CA GLN A 17 10.16 -8.38 -11.99
C GLN A 17 10.46 -8.97 -10.62
N ILE A 18 10.20 -8.25 -9.52
CA ILE A 18 10.37 -8.76 -8.16
C ILE A 18 9.06 -9.44 -7.70
N CYS A 19 8.60 -10.43 -8.45
CA CYS A 19 7.80 -11.49 -7.87
C CYS A 19 8.72 -12.25 -6.91
N PHE A 20 8.41 -12.25 -5.62
CA PHE A 20 9.11 -13.05 -4.62
C PHE A 20 9.13 -14.52 -5.05
N SER A 21 10.16 -14.90 -5.83
CA SER A 21 10.40 -16.30 -6.17
C SER A 21 10.74 -17.06 -4.88
N ALA A 22 9.96 -18.08 -4.57
CA ALA A 22 10.09 -18.89 -3.36
C ALA A 22 11.32 -19.82 -3.35
N TYR A 23 12.31 -19.59 -4.19
CA TYR A 23 13.49 -20.44 -4.37
C TYR A 23 14.78 -19.67 -4.26
N ASP A 24 15.16 -19.28 -3.03
CA ASP A 24 16.55 -19.14 -2.62
C ASP A 24 16.66 -19.29 -1.10
N ALA A 25 17.85 -19.66 -0.59
CA ALA A 25 18.16 -20.06 0.78
C ALA A 25 17.42 -19.22 1.86
N PRO A 26 17.26 -19.68 3.10
CA PRO A 26 16.44 -19.04 4.12
C PRO A 26 17.00 -17.68 4.56
N VAL A 27 16.85 -16.70 3.68
CA VAL A 27 17.07 -15.29 4.03
C VAL A 27 15.89 -14.89 4.91
N ASN A 28 16.19 -14.35 6.09
CA ASN A 28 15.18 -13.82 7.00
C ASN A 28 14.27 -12.82 6.28
N LYS A 29 12.97 -12.79 6.62
CA LYS A 29 11.99 -11.86 6.01
C LYS A 29 12.46 -10.41 6.13
N SER A 30 13.08 -10.04 7.27
CA SER A 30 13.62 -8.69 7.50
C SER A 30 14.71 -8.33 6.50
N ASP A 31 15.72 -9.20 6.31
CA ASP A 31 16.84 -8.95 5.40
C ASP A 31 16.37 -8.78 3.94
N ARG A 32 15.32 -9.52 3.56
CA ARG A 32 14.71 -9.40 2.22
C ARG A 32 13.99 -8.06 2.03
N ILE A 33 13.29 -7.58 3.06
CA ILE A 33 12.60 -6.29 3.02
C ILE A 33 13.63 -5.16 2.98
N GLU A 34 14.67 -5.22 3.81
CA GLU A 34 15.74 -4.23 3.84
C GLU A 34 16.44 -4.14 2.47
N SER A 35 16.88 -5.27 1.91
CA SER A 35 17.48 -5.31 0.57
C SER A 35 16.52 -4.80 -0.52
N PHE A 36 15.23 -5.08 -0.40
CA PHE A 36 14.22 -4.58 -1.34
C PHE A 36 14.10 -3.06 -1.24
N VAL A 37 13.98 -2.51 -0.03
CA VAL A 37 13.88 -1.06 0.20
C VAL A 37 15.14 -0.33 -0.28
N GLU A 38 16.33 -0.89 -0.03
CA GLU A 38 17.58 -0.36 -0.57
C GLU A 38 17.57 -0.32 -2.11
N SER A 39 17.04 -1.37 -2.76
CA SER A 39 16.92 -1.42 -4.22
C SER A 39 16.00 -0.37 -4.83
N LEU A 40 15.07 0.19 -4.04
CA LEU A 40 14.21 1.29 -4.47
C LEU A 40 14.97 2.61 -4.60
N GLY A 41 16.19 2.70 -4.05
CA GLY A 41 17.03 3.90 -4.11
C GLY A 41 16.35 5.12 -3.48
N LEU A 42 15.56 4.90 -2.43
CA LEU A 42 14.92 5.96 -1.68
C LEU A 42 15.99 6.72 -0.92
N ASP A 43 16.06 8.03 -1.15
CA ASP A 43 17.16 8.88 -0.71
C ASP A 43 17.29 8.84 0.81
N GLN A 44 18.48 8.44 1.30
CA GLN A 44 18.81 8.45 2.74
C GLN A 44 18.86 9.88 3.34
N LYS A 45 18.70 10.91 2.51
CA LYS A 45 18.57 12.32 2.94
C LYS A 45 17.13 12.72 3.27
N SER A 46 16.16 11.84 3.09
CA SER A 46 14.78 12.10 3.48
C SER A 46 14.65 12.10 5.02
N ASP A 47 13.83 12.99 5.54
CA ASP A 47 13.43 13.02 6.96
C ASP A 47 12.60 11.80 7.39
N PHE A 48 12.23 10.92 6.45
CA PHE A 48 11.37 9.76 6.67
C PHE A 48 12.12 8.43 6.57
N ASP A 49 11.68 7.44 7.33
CA ASP A 49 12.19 6.08 7.23
C ASP A 49 12.00 5.52 5.80
N PRO A 50 13.01 4.87 5.20
CA PRO A 50 12.89 4.30 3.86
C PRO A 50 11.75 3.30 3.69
N CYS A 51 11.38 2.54 4.73
CA CYS A 51 10.22 1.64 4.69
C CYS A 51 8.90 2.42 4.59
N TYR A 52 8.81 3.57 5.26
CA TYR A 52 7.64 4.43 5.13
C TYR A 52 7.47 4.96 3.71
N LEU A 53 8.53 5.47 3.09
CA LEU A 53 8.50 5.90 1.69
C LEU A 53 8.26 4.73 0.73
N GLY A 54 8.89 3.59 1.00
CA GLY A 54 8.73 2.35 0.23
C GLY A 54 7.29 1.85 0.17
N TYR A 55 6.51 2.08 1.24
CA TYR A 55 5.08 1.80 1.24
C TYR A 55 4.35 2.52 0.09
N PHE A 56 4.57 3.82 -0.09
CA PHE A 56 3.89 4.61 -1.13
C PHE A 56 4.37 4.23 -2.53
N GLU A 57 5.66 3.99 -2.72
CA GLU A 57 6.20 3.51 -4.00
C GLU A 57 5.56 2.19 -4.41
N CYS A 58 5.49 1.23 -3.48
CA CYS A 58 4.85 -0.06 -3.73
C CYS A 58 3.34 0.08 -3.96
N PHE A 59 2.65 0.88 -3.13
CA PHE A 59 1.21 1.11 -3.27
C PHE A 59 0.88 1.71 -4.64
N ASN A 60 1.63 2.74 -5.06
CA ASN A 60 1.44 3.45 -6.31
C ASN A 60 1.83 2.62 -7.55
N ALA A 61 2.68 1.61 -7.36
CA ALA A 61 2.97 0.58 -8.36
C ALA A 61 1.94 -0.56 -8.36
N HIS A 62 0.91 -0.48 -7.52
CA HIS A 62 -0.13 -1.49 -7.30
C HIS A 62 0.41 -2.82 -6.75
N ASN A 63 1.57 -2.80 -6.12
CA ASN A 63 2.19 -3.89 -5.39
C ASN A 63 1.76 -3.82 -3.91
N TYR A 64 0.46 -3.99 -3.68
CA TYR A 64 -0.16 -3.79 -2.36
C TYR A 64 0.31 -4.78 -1.30
N TYR A 65 0.73 -5.99 -1.71
CA TYR A 65 1.29 -6.97 -0.79
C TYR A 65 2.66 -6.52 -0.29
N GLU A 66 3.50 -6.05 -1.19
CA GLU A 66 4.81 -5.49 -0.89
C GLU A 66 4.69 -4.21 -0.05
N ALA A 67 3.75 -3.32 -0.38
CA ALA A 67 3.45 -2.15 0.44
C ALA A 67 3.10 -2.53 1.88
N HIS A 68 2.20 -3.52 2.06
CA HIS A 68 1.86 -4.05 3.37
C HIS A 68 3.10 -4.55 4.11
N ASP A 69 3.93 -5.40 3.48
CA ASP A 69 5.06 -6.06 4.12
C ASP A 69 6.18 -5.08 4.50
N VAL A 70 6.46 -4.09 3.64
CA VAL A 70 7.49 -3.07 3.90
C VAL A 70 7.11 -2.21 5.11
N LEU A 71 5.87 -1.75 5.18
CA LEU A 71 5.44 -0.94 6.33
C LEU A 71 5.22 -1.77 7.59
N GLU A 72 4.81 -3.05 7.48
CA GLU A 72 4.74 -3.97 8.62
C GLU A 72 6.11 -4.17 9.27
N HIS A 73 7.19 -4.20 8.48
CA HIS A 73 8.56 -4.28 9.00
C HIS A 73 8.88 -3.11 9.93
N LEU A 74 8.61 -1.86 9.51
CA LEU A 74 8.79 -0.67 10.33
C LEU A 74 7.89 -0.70 11.57
N TRP A 75 6.61 -1.02 11.39
CA TRP A 75 5.62 -1.10 12.44
C TRP A 75 5.99 -2.09 13.56
N LEU A 76 6.56 -3.25 13.20
CA LEU A 76 7.04 -4.25 14.16
C LEU A 76 8.30 -3.80 14.87
N LYS A 77 9.21 -3.11 14.16
CA LYS A 77 10.46 -2.56 14.71
C LYS A 77 10.18 -1.48 15.76
N ASP A 78 9.27 -0.56 15.48
CA ASP A 78 8.91 0.54 16.39
C ASP A 78 8.12 0.07 17.61
N GLY A 79 7.34 -1.01 17.46
CA GLY A 79 6.61 -1.63 18.57
C GLY A 79 5.34 -0.90 18.98
N ARG A 80 4.62 -1.50 19.93
CA ARG A 80 3.27 -1.05 20.34
C ARG A 80 3.20 0.27 21.05
N GLU A 81 4.29 0.66 21.71
CA GLU A 81 4.38 1.90 22.49
C GLU A 81 4.73 3.12 21.62
N ALA A 82 5.03 2.91 20.33
CA ALA A 82 5.32 3.99 19.42
C ALA A 82 4.08 4.87 19.17
N PRO A 83 4.23 6.22 19.14
CA PRO A 83 3.12 7.14 18.91
C PRO A 83 2.42 6.92 17.57
N ASP A 84 3.14 6.38 16.59
CA ASP A 84 2.67 6.15 15.23
C ASP A 84 2.14 4.72 14.98
N TYR A 85 2.08 3.90 16.05
CA TYR A 85 1.67 2.51 15.95
C TYR A 85 0.32 2.33 15.23
N ALA A 86 -0.70 3.09 15.62
CA ALA A 86 -2.02 2.99 15.01
C ALA A 86 -2.03 3.58 13.59
N PHE A 87 -1.28 4.64 13.33
CA PHE A 87 -1.14 5.24 12.00
C PHE A 87 -0.56 4.25 10.98
N TYR A 88 0.59 3.65 11.27
CA TYR A 88 1.19 2.64 10.39
C TYR A 88 0.28 1.43 10.21
N LYS A 89 -0.34 0.96 11.29
CA LYS A 89 -1.32 -0.12 11.24
C LYS A 89 -2.48 0.21 10.30
N GLY A 90 -2.98 1.44 10.32
CA GLY A 90 -4.04 1.90 9.42
C GLY A 90 -3.63 1.87 7.95
N LEU A 91 -2.42 2.33 7.62
CA LEU A 91 -1.87 2.26 6.26
C LEU A 91 -1.65 0.81 5.80
N ILE A 92 -1.15 -0.07 6.68
CA ILE A 92 -1.01 -1.51 6.42
C ILE A 92 -2.38 -2.12 6.09
N GLN A 93 -3.41 -1.77 6.85
CA GLN A 93 -4.77 -2.24 6.62
C GLN A 93 -5.35 -1.71 5.31
N LEU A 94 -5.06 -0.46 4.95
CA LEU A 94 -5.44 0.11 3.66
C LEU A 94 -4.85 -0.71 2.50
N ALA A 95 -3.55 -0.98 2.51
CA ALA A 95 -2.91 -1.83 1.51
C ALA A 95 -3.50 -3.25 1.51
N GLY A 96 -3.72 -3.85 2.68
CA GLY A 96 -4.34 -5.17 2.84
C GLY A 96 -5.74 -5.25 2.21
N GLY A 97 -6.54 -4.18 2.30
CA GLY A 97 -7.82 -4.07 1.61
C GLY A 97 -7.65 -4.23 0.09
N PHE A 98 -6.67 -3.54 -0.49
CA PHE A 98 -6.38 -3.64 -1.93
C PHE A 98 -5.76 -4.98 -2.34
N VAL A 99 -4.98 -5.63 -1.48
CA VAL A 99 -4.55 -7.04 -1.70
C VAL A 99 -5.75 -7.94 -1.89
N HIS A 100 -6.77 -7.81 -1.04
CA HIS A 100 -7.98 -8.60 -1.15
C HIS A 100 -8.75 -8.33 -2.45
N LEU A 101 -8.89 -7.07 -2.85
CA LEU A 101 -9.57 -6.70 -4.10
C LEU A 101 -8.83 -7.20 -5.34
N LYS A 102 -7.50 -7.05 -5.38
CA LYS A 102 -6.64 -7.50 -6.48
C LYS A 102 -6.73 -9.03 -6.64
N LEU A 103 -6.67 -9.78 -5.54
CA LEU A 103 -6.78 -11.24 -5.55
C LEU A 103 -8.18 -11.71 -5.97
N HIS A 104 -9.24 -11.01 -5.54
CA HIS A 104 -10.59 -11.30 -6.01
C HIS A 104 -10.73 -11.02 -7.50
N PHE A 105 -10.17 -9.92 -7.99
CA PHE A 105 -10.22 -9.56 -9.42
C PHE A 105 -9.53 -10.62 -10.29
N ALA A 106 -8.36 -11.09 -9.87
CA ALA A 106 -7.60 -12.10 -10.60
C ALA A 106 -8.27 -13.49 -10.57
N HIS A 107 -8.97 -13.83 -9.47
CA HIS A 107 -9.50 -15.17 -9.24
C HIS A 107 -10.89 -15.14 -8.62
N PRO A 108 -11.92 -14.56 -9.28
CA PRO A 108 -13.24 -14.35 -8.69
C PRO A 108 -13.99 -15.64 -8.37
N GLN A 109 -13.73 -16.73 -9.10
CA GLN A 109 -14.36 -18.05 -8.91
C GLN A 109 -13.58 -18.97 -7.94
N HIS A 110 -12.41 -18.54 -7.46
CA HIS A 110 -11.62 -19.37 -6.55
C HIS A 110 -12.30 -19.46 -5.18
N PRO A 111 -12.41 -20.65 -4.54
CA PRO A 111 -13.14 -20.84 -3.28
C PRO A 111 -12.73 -19.91 -2.15
N LYS A 112 -11.45 -19.53 -2.07
CA LYS A 112 -10.89 -18.61 -1.09
C LYS A 112 -10.89 -17.16 -1.59
N HIS A 113 -10.47 -16.92 -2.84
CA HIS A 113 -10.30 -15.57 -3.36
C HIS A 113 -11.62 -14.91 -3.76
N GLY A 114 -12.61 -15.67 -4.19
CA GLY A 114 -13.96 -15.16 -4.46
C GLY A 114 -14.70 -14.62 -3.22
N LYS A 115 -14.24 -14.97 -2.00
CA LYS A 115 -14.84 -14.50 -0.73
C LYS A 115 -14.11 -13.30 -0.10
N ARG A 116 -13.28 -12.58 -0.86
CA ARG A 116 -12.38 -11.54 -0.30
C ARG A 116 -12.98 -10.14 -0.19
N LEU A 117 -14.16 -9.89 -0.75
CA LEU A 117 -14.75 -8.55 -0.76
C LEU A 117 -15.18 -8.09 0.64
N ALA A 118 -15.82 -8.94 1.44
CA ALA A 118 -16.19 -8.60 2.82
C ALA A 118 -14.95 -8.39 3.73
N PRO A 119 -13.90 -9.24 3.69
CA PRO A 119 -12.63 -8.95 4.36
C PRO A 119 -11.99 -7.62 3.92
N ALA A 120 -12.00 -7.30 2.60
CA ALA A 120 -11.49 -6.02 2.10
C ALA A 120 -12.24 -4.83 2.75
N ARG A 121 -13.57 -4.86 2.74
CA ARG A 121 -14.38 -3.82 3.39
C ARG A 121 -14.01 -3.62 4.85
N ARG A 122 -13.87 -4.71 5.61
CA ARG A 122 -13.49 -4.64 7.03
C ARG A 122 -12.12 -3.99 7.22
N LEU A 123 -11.14 -4.28 6.36
CA LEU A 123 -9.83 -3.65 6.44
C LEU A 123 -9.88 -2.15 6.13
N PHE A 124 -10.69 -1.70 5.17
CA PHE A 124 -10.88 -0.28 4.92
C PHE A 124 -11.52 0.44 6.11
N LEU A 125 -12.50 -0.18 6.78
CA LEU A 125 -13.10 0.41 7.99
C LEU A 125 -12.07 0.51 9.14
N LEU A 126 -11.26 -0.52 9.36
CA LEU A 126 -10.18 -0.49 10.34
C LEU A 126 -9.10 0.53 10.00
N ALA A 127 -8.80 0.73 8.71
CA ALA A 127 -7.88 1.78 8.26
C ALA A 127 -8.41 3.17 8.64
N LEU A 128 -9.71 3.43 8.42
CA LEU A 128 -10.35 4.67 8.85
C LEU A 128 -10.23 4.89 10.36
N GLU A 129 -10.54 3.88 11.17
CA GLU A 129 -10.46 3.94 12.63
C GLU A 129 -9.05 4.26 13.12
N ASN A 130 -8.03 3.66 12.49
CA ASN A 130 -6.64 3.81 12.92
C ASN A 130 -5.95 5.08 12.39
N ILE A 131 -6.36 5.62 11.23
CA ILE A 131 -5.74 6.82 10.63
C ILE A 131 -6.42 8.11 11.12
N ALA A 132 -7.75 8.13 11.24
CA ALA A 132 -8.51 9.35 11.54
C ALA A 132 -8.07 10.11 12.81
N PRO A 133 -7.62 9.45 13.91
CA PRO A 133 -7.18 10.16 15.11
C PRO A 133 -5.95 11.08 14.91
N TYR A 134 -5.19 10.92 13.83
CA TYR A 134 -3.98 11.71 13.56
C TYR A 134 -4.25 13.07 12.87
N GLY A 135 -5.52 13.43 12.65
CA GLY A 135 -5.93 14.73 12.10
C GLY A 135 -5.87 14.79 10.58
N GLU A 136 -5.54 15.97 10.04
CA GLU A 136 -5.51 16.21 8.59
C GLU A 136 -4.14 15.93 7.96
N HIS A 137 -3.06 16.14 8.74
CA HIS A 137 -1.68 15.95 8.27
C HIS A 137 -0.87 15.19 9.32
N HIS A 138 -0.12 14.19 8.88
CA HIS A 138 0.77 13.43 9.75
C HIS A 138 1.92 12.81 8.93
N HIS A 139 3.14 12.86 9.45
CA HIS A 139 4.34 12.37 8.75
C HIS A 139 4.46 12.85 7.29
N GLY A 140 4.23 14.15 7.05
CA GLY A 140 4.31 14.72 5.70
C GLY A 140 3.19 14.27 4.74
N LEU A 141 2.23 13.49 5.22
CA LEU A 141 1.10 13.00 4.43
C LEU A 141 -0.16 13.82 4.72
N ASP A 142 -0.83 14.27 3.67
CA ASP A 142 -2.22 14.72 3.73
C ASP A 142 -3.13 13.49 3.92
N LEU A 143 -3.74 13.37 5.10
CA LEU A 143 -4.57 12.22 5.48
C LEU A 143 -5.95 12.23 4.83
N VAL A 144 -6.37 13.33 4.20
CA VAL A 144 -7.62 13.38 3.43
C VAL A 144 -7.60 12.34 2.31
N ALA A 145 -6.45 12.17 1.64
CA ALA A 145 -6.30 11.22 0.54
C ALA A 145 -6.54 9.74 0.97
N PRO A 146 -5.78 9.16 1.92
CA PRO A 146 -5.99 7.78 2.35
C PRO A 146 -7.34 7.55 3.03
N LEU A 147 -7.86 8.54 3.80
CA LEU A 147 -9.16 8.44 4.46
C LEU A 147 -10.31 8.45 3.43
N THR A 148 -10.27 9.33 2.44
CA THR A 148 -11.27 9.38 1.37
C THR A 148 -11.25 8.08 0.56
N LEU A 149 -10.05 7.58 0.26
CA LEU A 149 -9.87 6.33 -0.48
C LEU A 149 -10.49 5.15 0.28
N ALA A 150 -10.14 4.97 1.56
CA ALA A 150 -10.66 3.89 2.39
C ALA A 150 -12.20 3.96 2.51
N ARG A 151 -12.74 5.17 2.75
CA ARG A 151 -14.19 5.39 2.86
C ARG A 151 -14.92 5.04 1.57
N SER A 152 -14.44 5.55 0.43
CA SER A 152 -15.08 5.32 -0.87
C SER A 152 -15.16 3.83 -1.21
N PHE A 153 -14.08 3.08 -0.99
CA PHE A 153 -14.09 1.65 -1.26
C PHE A 153 -14.94 0.86 -0.26
N ALA A 154 -14.94 1.23 1.02
CA ALA A 154 -15.82 0.61 2.02
C ALA A 154 -17.31 0.81 1.66
N GLU A 155 -17.71 2.03 1.26
CA GLU A 155 -19.07 2.35 0.85
C GLU A 155 -19.51 1.63 -0.43
N LEU A 156 -18.65 1.55 -1.45
CA LEU A 156 -18.93 0.82 -2.69
C LEU A 156 -19.16 -0.68 -2.42
N LEU A 157 -18.33 -1.27 -1.56
CA LEU A 157 -18.49 -2.66 -1.15
C LEU A 157 -19.78 -2.86 -0.33
N GLU A 158 -20.13 -1.94 0.55
CA GLU A 158 -21.37 -1.98 1.31
C GLU A 158 -22.60 -1.88 0.40
N LYS A 159 -22.64 -0.89 -0.49
CA LYS A 159 -23.73 -0.68 -1.45
C LYS A 159 -23.96 -1.91 -2.33
N SER A 160 -22.90 -2.60 -2.72
CA SER A 160 -22.99 -3.85 -3.49
C SER A 160 -23.25 -5.08 -2.61
N ARG A 161 -23.37 -4.95 -1.28
CA ARG A 161 -23.44 -6.07 -0.33
C ARG A 161 -22.27 -7.06 -0.51
N ASN A 162 -21.09 -6.52 -0.84
CA ASN A 162 -19.85 -7.27 -1.12
C ASN A 162 -20.00 -8.28 -2.28
N THR A 163 -20.79 -7.95 -3.31
CA THR A 163 -20.96 -8.81 -4.50
C THR A 163 -20.26 -8.25 -5.72
N PHE A 164 -19.87 -6.97 -5.72
CA PHE A 164 -19.17 -6.31 -6.82
C PHE A 164 -17.80 -5.82 -6.35
N ASN A 165 -16.76 -6.11 -7.15
CA ASN A 165 -15.41 -5.61 -6.90
C ASN A 165 -15.24 -4.21 -7.53
N PRO A 166 -15.07 -3.14 -6.74
CA PRO A 166 -14.89 -1.79 -7.28
C PRO A 166 -13.49 -1.53 -7.85
N TRP A 167 -12.52 -2.42 -7.61
CA TRP A 167 -11.15 -2.26 -8.07
C TRP A 167 -10.96 -2.80 -9.50
N HIS A 168 -10.22 -2.02 -10.30
CA HIS A 168 -9.78 -2.43 -11.64
C HIS A 168 -8.37 -1.91 -11.91
N PRO A 169 -7.47 -2.67 -12.58
CA PRO A 169 -6.08 -2.25 -12.79
C PRO A 169 -5.93 -0.91 -13.52
N GLU A 170 -6.80 -0.61 -14.48
CA GLU A 170 -6.75 0.65 -15.26
C GLU A 170 -7.16 1.88 -14.45
N ARG A 171 -7.84 1.69 -13.33
CA ARG A 171 -8.32 2.75 -12.44
C ARG A 171 -7.86 2.52 -11.00
N ALA A 172 -6.75 1.81 -10.87
CA ALA A 172 -6.17 1.54 -9.57
C ALA A 172 -5.71 2.84 -8.91
N PRO A 173 -6.06 3.06 -7.62
CA PRO A 173 -5.78 4.33 -6.96
C PRO A 173 -4.30 4.52 -6.67
N ARG A 174 -3.93 5.78 -6.48
CA ARG A 174 -2.61 6.20 -6.00
C ARG A 174 -2.76 7.07 -4.77
N LEU A 175 -1.74 7.10 -3.94
CA LEU A 175 -1.61 8.01 -2.81
C LEU A 175 -0.54 9.07 -3.11
N PRO A 176 -0.67 10.30 -2.58
CA PRO A 176 0.42 11.26 -2.64
C PRO A 176 1.64 10.72 -1.90
N MET A 177 2.83 11.12 -2.34
CA MET A 177 4.05 10.87 -1.58
C MET A 177 4.09 11.82 -0.38
N PRO A 178 4.62 11.38 0.77
CA PRO A 178 4.86 12.29 1.89
C PRO A 178 5.79 13.44 1.48
N ALA A 179 5.42 14.68 1.82
CA ALA A 179 6.25 15.86 1.57
C ALA A 179 7.25 16.04 2.71
N GLY A 180 8.53 16.26 2.38
CA GLY A 180 9.58 16.58 3.36
C GLY A 180 9.38 17.98 3.94
N LYS A 181 10.00 18.27 5.09
CA LYS A 181 9.92 19.59 5.74
C LYS A 181 10.46 20.76 4.89
N ASN A 182 11.19 20.46 3.81
CA ASN A 182 11.78 21.44 2.91
C ASN A 182 10.92 21.71 1.66
N ASP A 183 9.73 21.11 1.54
CA ASP A 183 8.83 21.29 0.40
C ASP A 183 7.78 22.39 0.64
N ASP A 184 7.86 23.12 1.77
CA ASP A 184 7.06 24.31 2.02
C ASP A 184 7.59 25.46 1.16
N PHE A 185 6.77 25.89 0.19
CA PHE A 185 6.99 27.03 -0.71
C PHE A 185 6.93 28.38 -0.02
#